data_22524cb46ddf59623beaef7e921ea39f
#
_entry.id   22524cb46ddf59623beaef7e921ea39f
#
_cell.length_a   1.000
_cell.length_b   1.000
_cell.length_c   1.000
_cell.angle_alpha   90.00
_cell.angle_beta   90.00
_cell.angle_gamma   90.00
#
_symmetry.space_group_name_H-M   'P 1'
#
loop_
_entity.id
_entity.type
_entity.pdbx_description
1 polymer ?
#
loop_
_entity_poly.entity_id
_entity_poly.type
_entity_poly.pdbx_seq_one_letter_code
_entity_poly.pdbx_strand_id
1 'polypeptide(L)'
;MTRAEKEWEVYSGKYRTYIKTERGLAANTVEAYMRDLRRFRRFVTERYRLSPLEVETPVVEEFLNSLFEAGAEKSTQNRTLSGVSSFYDFLLRTDVLEKSPAE
;
A
#
# COMPACT_ATOMS: atom_id res chain seq x y z
N MET A 1 15.91 0.52 13.13
CA MET A 1 14.97 0.22 12.03
C MET A 1 15.20 -1.18 11.54
N THR A 2 14.15 -1.99 11.42
CA THR A 2 14.25 -3.35 10.93
C THR A 2 14.39 -3.37 9.40
N ARG A 3 14.74 -4.54 8.85
CA ARG A 3 14.80 -4.73 7.41
C ARG A 3 13.43 -4.44 6.75
N ALA A 4 12.36 -4.93 7.37
CA ALA A 4 11.01 -4.72 6.86
C ALA A 4 10.67 -3.22 6.80
N GLU A 5 10.98 -2.48 7.87
CA GLU A 5 10.73 -1.05 7.91
C GLU A 5 11.54 -0.29 6.87
N LYS A 6 12.81 -0.70 6.67
CA LYS A 6 13.65 -0.08 5.63
C LYS A 6 13.07 -0.32 4.23
N GLU A 7 12.59 -1.52 3.96
CA GLU A 7 11.99 -1.83 2.67
C GLU A 7 10.71 -1.02 2.44
N TRP A 8 9.89 -0.85 3.47
CA TRP A 8 8.72 0.03 3.37
C TRP A 8 9.13 1.46 3.03
N GLU A 9 10.18 1.97 3.70
CA GLU A 9 10.68 3.33 3.42
C GLU A 9 11.14 3.48 1.97
N VAL A 10 11.94 2.52 1.51
CA VAL A 10 12.51 2.57 0.16
C VAL A 10 11.41 2.50 -0.90
N TYR A 11 10.54 1.51 -0.81
CA TYR A 11 9.54 1.30 -1.87
C TYR A 11 8.40 2.30 -1.82
N SER A 12 8.02 2.76 -0.63
CA SER A 12 7.05 3.85 -0.52
C SER A 12 7.57 5.14 -1.13
N GLY A 13 8.85 5.44 -0.90
CA GLY A 13 9.49 6.63 -1.49
C GLY A 13 9.56 6.57 -3.00
N LYS A 14 9.94 5.42 -3.53
CA LYS A 14 9.99 5.21 -4.99
C LYS A 14 8.60 5.31 -5.61
N TYR A 15 7.60 4.75 -4.95
CA TYR A 15 6.22 4.83 -5.41
C TYR A 15 5.72 6.28 -5.42
N ARG A 16 6.01 7.04 -4.36
CA ARG A 16 5.63 8.46 -4.29
C ARG A 16 6.20 9.22 -5.48
N THR A 17 7.48 9.02 -5.78
CA THR A 17 8.12 9.66 -6.91
C THR A 17 7.45 9.26 -8.23
N TYR A 18 7.14 7.99 -8.39
CA TYR A 18 6.49 7.46 -9.57
C TYR A 18 5.13 8.11 -9.83
N ILE A 19 4.25 8.16 -8.83
CA ILE A 19 2.91 8.72 -9.01
C ILE A 19 2.95 10.24 -9.19
N LYS A 20 3.94 10.91 -8.62
CA LYS A 20 4.10 12.34 -8.75
C LYS A 20 4.66 12.74 -10.11
N THR A 21 5.67 12.01 -10.59
CA THR A 21 6.40 12.40 -11.81
C THR A 21 5.90 11.66 -13.05
N GLU A 22 5.87 10.34 -13.05
CA GLU A 22 5.47 9.58 -14.24
C GLU A 22 3.97 9.57 -14.48
N ARG A 23 3.17 9.42 -13.41
CA ARG A 23 1.73 9.50 -13.54
C ARG A 23 1.20 10.93 -13.50
N GLY A 24 2.02 11.87 -13.04
CA GLY A 24 1.65 13.27 -13.01
C GLY A 24 0.45 13.59 -12.16
N LEU A 25 0.21 12.85 -11.08
CA LEU A 25 -0.95 13.08 -10.23
C LEU A 25 -0.82 14.40 -9.47
N ALA A 26 -1.95 15.06 -9.25
CA ALA A 26 -2.00 16.29 -8.47
C ALA A 26 -1.52 16.05 -7.04
N ALA A 27 -0.96 17.08 -6.41
CA ALA A 27 -0.40 16.99 -5.06
C ALA A 27 -1.39 16.41 -4.05
N ASN A 28 -2.65 16.83 -4.10
CA ASN A 28 -3.68 16.32 -3.19
C ASN A 28 -3.94 14.83 -3.38
N THR A 29 -3.91 14.38 -4.63
CA THR A 29 -4.11 12.97 -4.97
C THR A 29 -2.93 12.13 -4.49
N VAL A 30 -1.70 12.63 -4.69
CA VAL A 30 -0.49 11.97 -4.19
C VAL A 30 -0.57 11.79 -2.67
N GLU A 31 -0.93 12.85 -1.95
CA GLU A 31 -1.02 12.78 -0.50
C GLU A 31 -2.11 11.82 -0.03
N ALA A 32 -3.23 11.76 -0.75
CA ALA A 32 -4.30 10.81 -0.41
C ALA A 32 -3.84 9.36 -0.58
N TYR A 33 -3.15 9.05 -1.68
CA TYR A 33 -2.62 7.72 -1.93
C TYR A 33 -1.55 7.35 -0.89
N MET A 34 -0.68 8.29 -0.56
CA MET A 34 0.36 8.03 0.44
C MET A 34 -0.22 7.84 1.84
N ARG A 35 -1.29 8.55 2.17
CA ARG A 35 -1.98 8.37 3.44
C ARG A 35 -2.60 6.98 3.54
N ASP A 36 -3.24 6.51 2.48
CA ASP A 36 -3.83 5.17 2.47
C ASP A 36 -2.75 4.09 2.54
N LEU A 37 -1.64 4.29 1.85
CA LEU A 37 -0.51 3.36 1.91
C LEU A 37 0.11 3.31 3.30
N ARG A 38 0.25 4.46 3.97
CA ARG A 38 0.76 4.50 5.35
C ARG A 38 -0.15 3.74 6.32
N ARG A 39 -1.46 3.83 6.12
CA ARG A 39 -2.42 3.09 6.94
C ARG A 39 -2.22 1.58 6.77
N PHE A 40 -2.06 1.14 5.54
CA PHE A 40 -1.81 -0.27 5.24
C PHE A 40 -0.45 -0.72 5.82
N ARG A 41 0.59 0.06 5.60
CA ARG A 41 1.92 -0.21 6.14
C ARG A 41 1.87 -0.39 7.66
N ARG A 42 1.18 0.50 8.36
CA ARG A 42 1.06 0.43 9.81
C ARG A 42 0.40 -0.88 10.23
N PHE A 43 -0.69 -1.23 9.58
CA PHE A 43 -1.40 -2.48 9.87
C PHE A 43 -0.46 -3.68 9.70
N VAL A 44 0.25 -3.75 8.58
CA VAL A 44 1.13 -4.86 8.27
C VAL A 44 2.31 -4.94 9.24
N THR A 45 2.95 -3.81 9.52
CA THR A 45 4.13 -3.81 10.38
C THR A 45 3.78 -4.09 11.85
N GLU A 46 2.65 -3.59 12.32
CA GLU A 46 2.25 -3.81 13.72
C GLU A 46 1.78 -5.24 13.96
N ARG A 47 1.06 -5.84 13.02
CA ARG A 47 0.50 -7.18 13.20
C ARG A 47 1.40 -8.31 12.74
N TYR A 48 2.15 -8.09 11.66
CA TYR A 48 2.88 -9.17 10.98
C TYR A 48 4.37 -8.94 10.89
N ARG A 49 4.82 -7.70 11.03
CA ARG A 49 6.24 -7.33 10.88
C ARG A 49 6.81 -7.71 9.51
N LEU A 50 5.97 -7.71 8.49
CA LEU A 50 6.36 -8.07 7.13
C LEU A 50 6.82 -6.84 6.35
N SER A 51 7.76 -7.06 5.41
CA SER A 51 8.10 -6.06 4.41
C SER A 51 6.99 -6.01 3.36
N PRO A 52 6.95 -4.96 2.51
CA PRO A 52 5.96 -4.92 1.44
C PRO A 52 6.09 -6.10 0.47
N LEU A 53 7.27 -6.69 0.37
CA LEU A 53 7.53 -7.79 -0.56
C LEU A 53 7.06 -9.13 -0.01
N GLU A 54 6.77 -9.21 1.27
CA GLU A 54 6.36 -10.44 1.94
C GLU A 54 4.85 -10.55 2.16
N VAL A 55 4.11 -9.50 1.83
CA VAL A 55 2.66 -9.48 2.03
C VAL A 55 1.97 -10.42 1.05
N GLU A 56 1.05 -11.24 1.57
CA GLU A 56 0.22 -12.13 0.76
C GLU A 56 -1.24 -11.71 0.83
N THR A 57 -2.04 -12.23 -0.09
CA THR A 57 -3.45 -11.87 -0.23
C THR A 57 -4.26 -11.92 1.08
N PRO A 58 -4.11 -12.95 1.94
CA PRO A 58 -4.88 -12.98 3.21
C PRO A 58 -4.61 -11.78 4.11
N VAL A 59 -3.41 -11.20 4.07
CA VAL A 59 -3.08 -10.02 4.86
C VAL A 59 -3.86 -8.81 4.35
N VAL A 60 -3.97 -8.65 3.03
CA VAL A 60 -4.74 -7.57 2.42
C VAL A 60 -6.21 -7.72 2.79
N GLU A 61 -6.74 -8.93 2.71
CA GLU A 61 -8.14 -9.19 3.06
C GLU A 61 -8.41 -8.86 4.53
N GLU A 62 -7.51 -9.24 5.42
CA GLU A 62 -7.65 -8.94 6.85
C GLU A 62 -7.60 -7.44 7.11
N PHE A 63 -6.74 -6.72 6.38
CA PHE A 63 -6.69 -5.27 6.48
C PHE A 63 -8.03 -4.64 6.07
N LEU A 64 -8.62 -5.09 4.97
CA LEU A 64 -9.92 -4.58 4.52
C LEU A 64 -11.02 -4.89 5.54
N ASN A 65 -10.99 -6.08 6.13
CA ASN A 65 -11.93 -6.43 7.19
C ASN A 65 -11.77 -5.52 8.40
N SER A 66 -10.54 -5.14 8.74
CA SER A 66 -10.31 -4.24 9.87
C SER A 66 -10.90 -2.86 9.62
N LEU A 67 -10.87 -2.38 8.39
CA LEU A 67 -11.51 -1.11 8.03
C LEU A 67 -13.03 -1.20 8.17
N PHE A 68 -13.61 -2.29 7.70
CA PHE A 68 -15.05 -2.52 7.82
C PHE A 68 -15.48 -2.56 9.29
N GLU A 69 -14.76 -3.31 10.13
CA GLU A 69 -15.07 -3.42 11.55
C GLU A 69 -14.91 -2.09 12.29
N ALA A 70 -14.02 -1.24 11.82
CA ALA A 70 -13.84 0.10 12.40
C ALA A 70 -14.90 1.09 11.94
N GLY A 71 -15.85 0.65 11.11
CA GLY A 71 -16.96 1.49 10.67
C GLY A 71 -16.67 2.31 9.41
N ALA A 72 -15.60 2.00 8.67
CA ALA A 72 -15.31 2.73 7.44
C ALA A 72 -16.40 2.51 6.41
N GLU A 73 -16.77 3.57 5.71
CA GLU A 73 -17.74 3.50 4.62
C GLU A 73 -17.19 2.69 3.46
N LYS A 74 -18.08 2.14 2.65
CA LYS A 74 -17.69 1.33 1.51
C LYS A 74 -16.81 2.11 0.52
N SER A 75 -17.10 3.38 0.32
CA SER A 75 -16.30 4.26 -0.54
C SER A 75 -14.88 4.40 -0.04
N THR A 76 -14.70 4.50 1.28
CA THR A 76 -13.39 4.57 1.91
C THR A 76 -12.64 3.26 1.75
N GLN A 77 -13.34 2.13 1.94
CA GLN A 77 -12.74 0.81 1.76
C GLN A 77 -12.26 0.62 0.32
N ASN A 78 -13.10 0.98 -0.65
CA ASN A 78 -12.76 0.85 -2.08
C ASN A 78 -11.58 1.75 -2.46
N ARG A 79 -11.58 2.99 -1.97
CA ARG A 79 -10.48 3.93 -2.24
C ARG A 79 -9.17 3.42 -1.66
N THR A 80 -9.21 2.93 -0.43
CA THR A 80 -8.02 2.41 0.25
C THR A 80 -7.48 1.18 -0.48
N LEU A 81 -8.36 0.27 -0.91
CA LEU A 81 -7.94 -0.88 -1.70
C LEU A 81 -7.30 -0.44 -3.02
N SER A 82 -7.88 0.55 -3.69
CA SER A 82 -7.31 1.08 -4.94
C SER A 82 -5.92 1.63 -4.72
N GLY A 83 -5.68 2.32 -3.60
CA GLY A 83 -4.36 2.84 -3.26
C GLY A 83 -3.35 1.73 -3.02
N VAL A 84 -3.73 0.69 -2.29
CA VAL A 84 -2.86 -0.46 -2.04
C VAL A 84 -2.58 -1.20 -3.35
N SER A 85 -3.60 -1.42 -4.18
CA SER A 85 -3.43 -2.06 -5.49
C SER A 85 -2.48 -1.28 -6.39
N SER A 86 -2.62 0.04 -6.39
CA SER A 86 -1.74 0.92 -7.19
C SER A 86 -0.28 0.76 -6.79
N PHE A 87 -0.02 0.70 -5.48
CA PHE A 87 1.33 0.48 -4.97
C PHE A 87 1.91 -0.85 -5.47
N TYR A 88 1.12 -1.93 -5.37
CA TYR A 88 1.60 -3.24 -5.81
C TYR A 88 1.70 -3.35 -7.33
N ASP A 89 0.85 -2.65 -8.09
CA ASP A 89 1.00 -2.55 -9.53
C ASP A 89 2.34 -1.90 -9.89
N PHE A 90 2.74 -0.88 -9.14
CA PHE A 90 4.05 -0.26 -9.32
C PHE A 90 5.19 -1.26 -9.09
N LEU A 91 5.09 -2.07 -8.03
CA LEU A 91 6.11 -3.09 -7.75
C LEU A 91 6.16 -4.16 -8.85
N LEU A 92 5.03 -4.51 -9.45
CA LEU A 92 5.00 -5.41 -10.60
C LEU A 92 5.67 -4.80 -11.82
N ARG A 93 5.35 -3.53 -12.12
CA ARG A 93 5.89 -2.82 -13.29
C ARG A 93 7.39 -2.64 -13.24
N THR A 94 7.95 -2.54 -12.04
CA THR A 94 9.39 -2.36 -11.84
C THR A 94 10.11 -3.67 -11.57
N ASP A 95 9.43 -4.80 -11.78
CA ASP A 95 9.98 -6.15 -11.63
C ASP A 95 10.50 -6.45 -10.23
N VAL A 96 9.98 -5.75 -9.21
CA VAL A 96 10.29 -6.03 -7.83
C VAL A 96 9.51 -7.26 -7.36
N LEU A 97 8.27 -7.40 -7.83
CA LEU A 97 7.42 -8.55 -7.55
C LEU A 97 6.91 -9.17 -8.83
N GLU A 98 6.58 -10.46 -8.77
CA GLU A 98 5.97 -11.19 -9.88
C GLU A 98 4.46 -11.27 -9.75
N LYS A 99 3.95 -11.18 -8.53
CA LYS A 99 2.51 -11.24 -8.26
C LYS A 99 2.11 -10.16 -7.27
N SER A 100 0.89 -9.63 -7.43
CA SER A 100 0.33 -8.66 -6.49
C SER A 100 -0.53 -9.38 -5.45
N PRO A 101 -0.35 -9.09 -4.16
CA PRO A 101 -1.23 -9.63 -3.12
C PRO A 101 -2.61 -8.98 -3.12
N ALA A 102 -2.78 -7.91 -3.89
CA ALA A 102 -4.02 -7.13 -3.95
C ALA A 102 -4.85 -7.41 -5.20
N GLU A 103 -4.52 -8.46 -5.93
CA GLU A 103 -5.32 -8.89 -7.09
C GLU A 103 -6.62 -9.54 -6.66
#